data_7def740d22a965f95397f77803c7b916
#
_entry.id   7def740d22a965f95397f77803c7b916
#
_cell.length_a   1.000
_cell.length_b   1.000
_cell.length_c   1.000
_cell.angle_alpha   90.00
_cell.angle_beta   90.00
_cell.angle_gamma   90.00
#
_symmetry.space_group_name_H-M   'P 1'
#
loop_
_entity.id
_entity.type
_entity.pdbx_description
1 polymer ?
#
loop_
_entity_poly.entity_id
_entity_poly.type
_entity_poly.pdbx_seq_one_letter_code
_entity_poly.pdbx_strand_id
1 'polypeptide(L)'
;LGVTNCLNFGNPYDPQVYYQFVHAIKGMGEACRKFNTPVTGGNVSFYNQTGTTPILPTPVVGVLGVLDDVGRRIPTGLGTEPGETLILLGDTRDEFDGSIWAQVTGDHLGGVPPQVDLGREKLLAEVLAAASRDGLVSAAHDLSEGGLIQTVVEGALAGETGCRIVLPEASDPFVALF
;
A
#
# COMPACT_ATOMS: atom_id res chain seq x y z
N LEU A 1 6.13 -12.17 -12.14
CA LEU A 1 5.95 -11.79 -10.74
C LEU A 1 5.97 -13.03 -9.85
N GLY A 2 6.49 -12.89 -8.64
CA GLY A 2 6.48 -13.92 -7.61
C GLY A 2 6.33 -13.27 -6.22
N VAL A 3 5.70 -13.99 -5.30
CA VAL A 3 5.49 -13.55 -3.91
C VAL A 3 6.32 -14.41 -2.96
N THR A 4 6.96 -13.77 -2.01
CA THR A 4 7.47 -14.41 -0.79
C THR A 4 6.79 -13.80 0.42
N ASN A 5 6.63 -14.56 1.50
CA ASN A 5 6.02 -14.05 2.71
C ASN A 5 6.81 -14.43 3.96
N CYS A 6 6.65 -13.62 5.01
CA CYS A 6 7.12 -13.92 6.34
C CYS A 6 5.95 -13.65 7.30
N LEU A 7 5.33 -14.70 7.80
CA LEU A 7 4.15 -14.64 8.63
C LEU A 7 4.52 -14.75 10.10
N ASN A 8 4.25 -13.72 10.90
CA ASN A 8 4.62 -13.67 12.32
C ASN A 8 3.37 -13.47 13.17
N PHE A 9 3.12 -14.43 14.07
CA PHE A 9 1.93 -14.48 14.91
C PHE A 9 2.27 -14.95 16.33
N GLY A 10 1.39 -14.68 17.26
CA GLY A 10 1.42 -15.19 18.62
C GLY A 10 1.20 -16.71 18.69
N ASN A 11 0.65 -17.17 19.82
CA ASN A 11 0.34 -18.57 20.04
C ASN A 11 -0.87 -19.01 19.19
N PRO A 12 -0.73 -19.96 18.25
CA PRO A 12 -1.82 -20.39 17.36
C PRO A 12 -2.92 -21.21 18.07
N TYR A 13 -2.71 -21.63 19.32
CA TYR A 13 -3.76 -22.25 20.14
C TYR A 13 -4.71 -21.21 20.76
N ASP A 14 -4.35 -19.92 20.73
CA ASP A 14 -5.28 -18.84 21.06
C ASP A 14 -6.26 -18.69 19.89
N PRO A 15 -7.59 -18.79 20.12
CA PRO A 15 -8.59 -18.68 19.08
C PRO A 15 -8.54 -17.36 18.29
N GLN A 16 -8.18 -16.26 18.95
CA GLN A 16 -8.06 -14.94 18.31
C GLN A 16 -6.84 -14.91 17.38
N VAL A 17 -5.70 -15.39 17.81
CA VAL A 17 -4.49 -15.50 16.98
C VAL A 17 -4.72 -16.43 15.80
N TYR A 18 -5.38 -17.57 16.02
CA TYR A 18 -5.75 -18.49 14.94
C TYR A 18 -6.66 -17.84 13.91
N TYR A 19 -7.68 -17.09 14.37
CA TYR A 19 -8.56 -16.33 13.47
C TYR A 19 -7.76 -15.34 12.61
N GLN A 20 -6.89 -14.55 13.21
CA GLN A 20 -6.04 -13.57 12.51
C GLN A 20 -5.16 -14.25 11.45
N PHE A 21 -4.51 -15.35 11.81
CA PHE A 21 -3.67 -16.13 10.91
C PHE A 21 -4.45 -16.67 9.69
N VAL A 22 -5.60 -17.30 9.94
CA VAL A 22 -6.45 -17.83 8.87
C VAL A 22 -6.92 -16.75 7.92
N HIS A 23 -7.32 -15.59 8.44
CA HIS A 23 -7.80 -14.48 7.61
C HIS A 23 -6.66 -13.79 6.84
N ALA A 24 -5.48 -13.67 7.40
CA ALA A 24 -4.29 -13.21 6.67
C ALA A 24 -3.97 -14.10 5.47
N ILE A 25 -3.99 -15.43 5.66
CA ILE A 25 -3.75 -16.40 4.56
C ILE A 25 -4.86 -16.32 3.51
N LYS A 26 -6.12 -16.21 3.91
CA LYS A 26 -7.24 -16.08 2.97
C LYS A 26 -7.10 -14.84 2.11
N GLY A 27 -6.88 -13.66 2.72
CA GLY A 27 -6.72 -12.39 1.98
C GLY A 27 -5.53 -12.42 1.04
N MET A 28 -4.36 -12.90 1.50
CA MET A 28 -3.18 -13.06 0.66
C MET A 28 -3.45 -14.03 -0.51
N GLY A 29 -4.12 -15.15 -0.24
CA GLY A 29 -4.48 -16.13 -1.27
C GLY A 29 -5.47 -15.59 -2.30
N GLU A 30 -6.41 -14.75 -1.90
CA GLU A 30 -7.34 -14.06 -2.81
C GLU A 30 -6.60 -13.08 -3.71
N ALA A 31 -5.73 -12.24 -3.14
CA ALA A 31 -4.91 -11.30 -3.90
C ALA A 31 -3.99 -12.03 -4.89
N CYS A 32 -3.27 -13.06 -4.45
CA CYS A 32 -2.37 -13.84 -5.30
C CYS A 32 -3.12 -14.49 -6.49
N ARG A 33 -4.32 -15.01 -6.27
CA ARG A 33 -5.16 -15.56 -7.36
C ARG A 33 -5.64 -14.47 -8.31
N LYS A 34 -6.08 -13.31 -7.76
CA LYS A 34 -6.57 -12.20 -8.57
C LYS A 34 -5.48 -11.62 -9.49
N PHE A 35 -4.28 -11.49 -8.97
CA PHE A 35 -3.12 -10.93 -9.71
C PHE A 35 -2.34 -11.99 -10.49
N ASN A 36 -2.70 -13.26 -10.38
CA ASN A 36 -1.97 -14.38 -10.97
C ASN A 36 -0.48 -14.38 -10.57
N THR A 37 -0.22 -14.13 -9.29
CA THR A 37 1.12 -14.00 -8.72
C THR A 37 1.33 -15.12 -7.70
N PRO A 38 2.09 -16.19 -8.03
CA PRO A 38 2.25 -17.32 -7.14
C PRO A 38 3.14 -17.00 -5.94
N VAL A 39 2.81 -17.60 -4.79
CA VAL A 39 3.71 -17.64 -3.65
C VAL A 39 4.81 -18.68 -3.94
N THR A 40 6.06 -18.23 -3.98
CA THR A 40 7.23 -19.04 -4.33
C THR A 40 8.04 -19.50 -3.10
N GLY A 41 7.80 -18.89 -1.95
CA GLY A 41 8.50 -19.23 -0.72
C GLY A 41 8.10 -18.32 0.44
N GLY A 42 8.76 -18.54 1.57
CA GLY A 42 8.54 -17.76 2.77
C GLY A 42 8.67 -18.59 4.03
N ASN A 43 8.20 -18.04 5.15
CA ASN A 43 8.19 -18.74 6.44
C ASN A 43 6.97 -18.37 7.27
N VAL A 44 6.68 -19.20 8.26
CA VAL A 44 5.73 -18.93 9.32
C VAL A 44 6.45 -19.01 10.66
N SER A 45 6.29 -18.01 11.51
CA SER A 45 6.79 -17.97 12.87
C SER A 45 5.60 -17.78 13.83
N PHE A 46 5.49 -18.69 14.79
CA PHE A 46 4.48 -18.67 15.83
C PHE A 46 5.08 -18.46 17.22
N TYR A 47 4.24 -18.28 18.21
CA TYR A 47 4.62 -18.07 19.62
C TYR A 47 5.47 -16.81 19.84
N ASN A 48 5.36 -15.84 18.94
CA ASN A 48 6.05 -14.56 19.10
C ASN A 48 5.35 -13.71 20.16
N GLN A 49 6.07 -13.39 21.24
CA GLN A 49 5.53 -12.62 22.35
C GLN A 49 6.64 -11.92 23.12
N THR A 50 6.27 -10.87 23.84
CA THR A 50 7.10 -10.19 24.83
C THR A 50 6.50 -10.46 26.20
N GLY A 51 7.18 -11.24 27.03
CA GLY A 51 6.61 -11.74 28.28
C GLY A 51 5.35 -12.58 28.00
N THR A 52 4.20 -12.15 28.46
CA THR A 52 2.90 -12.81 28.23
C THR A 52 2.07 -12.16 27.11
N THR A 53 2.54 -11.06 26.53
CA THR A 53 1.81 -10.30 25.51
C THR A 53 2.21 -10.77 24.12
N PRO A 54 1.29 -11.32 23.30
CA PRO A 54 1.58 -11.69 21.93
C PRO A 54 1.87 -10.44 21.09
N ILE A 55 2.69 -10.62 20.03
CA ILE A 55 2.86 -9.57 19.02
C ILE A 55 1.54 -9.34 18.28
N LEU A 56 1.41 -8.16 17.68
CA LEU A 56 0.36 -7.92 16.70
C LEU A 56 0.53 -8.86 15.49
N PRO A 57 -0.57 -9.25 14.80
CA PRO A 57 -0.48 -10.08 13.62
C PRO A 57 0.32 -9.34 12.54
N THR A 58 1.46 -9.91 12.13
CA THR A 58 2.41 -9.25 11.25
C THR A 58 2.76 -10.11 10.04
N PRO A 59 1.88 -10.19 9.03
CA PRO A 59 2.23 -10.75 7.73
C PRO A 59 3.06 -9.73 6.93
N VAL A 60 4.26 -10.12 6.54
CA VAL A 60 5.13 -9.34 5.65
C VAL A 60 5.15 -10.01 4.30
N VAL A 61 4.90 -9.25 3.24
CA VAL A 61 4.81 -9.76 1.87
C VAL A 61 5.81 -9.02 1.00
N GLY A 62 6.72 -9.78 0.37
CA GLY A 62 7.61 -9.28 -0.65
C GLY A 62 7.10 -9.69 -2.04
N VAL A 63 7.06 -8.75 -2.97
CA VAL A 63 6.68 -9.01 -4.36
C VAL A 63 7.86 -8.70 -5.26
N LEU A 64 8.30 -9.70 -6.03
CA LEU A 64 9.37 -9.55 -7.00
C LEU A 64 8.82 -9.54 -8.43
N GLY A 65 9.20 -8.54 -9.18
CA GLY A 65 8.94 -8.44 -10.61
C GLY A 65 10.23 -8.27 -11.41
N VAL A 66 10.18 -8.63 -12.68
CA VAL A 66 11.28 -8.43 -13.64
C VAL A 66 10.79 -7.51 -14.74
N LEU A 67 11.57 -6.48 -15.04
CA LEU A 67 11.38 -5.60 -16.19
C LEU A 67 12.28 -6.07 -17.33
N ASP A 68 11.73 -6.16 -18.52
CA ASP A 68 12.51 -6.52 -19.73
C ASP A 68 13.47 -5.41 -20.15
N ASP A 69 13.09 -4.16 -19.87
CA ASP A 69 13.87 -2.97 -20.20
C ASP A 69 13.83 -1.99 -19.03
N VAL A 70 14.95 -1.84 -18.31
CA VAL A 70 15.08 -0.92 -17.18
C VAL A 70 14.93 0.56 -17.61
N GLY A 71 15.17 0.89 -18.86
CA GLY A 71 14.96 2.23 -19.41
C GLY A 71 13.49 2.67 -19.38
N ARG A 72 12.56 1.73 -19.23
CA ARG A 72 11.11 1.99 -19.10
C ARG A 72 10.64 2.09 -17.65
N ARG A 73 11.57 2.09 -16.71
CA ARG A 73 11.21 2.28 -15.29
C ARG A 73 10.64 3.69 -15.08
N ILE A 74 9.46 3.78 -14.48
CA ILE A 74 8.91 5.05 -14.03
C ILE A 74 9.55 5.41 -12.68
N PRO A 75 10.19 6.59 -12.54
CA PRO A 75 10.73 7.05 -11.26
C PRO A 75 9.61 7.47 -10.30
N THR A 76 9.93 7.60 -9.00
CA THR A 76 9.02 8.11 -7.98
C THR A 76 9.10 9.63 -7.81
N GLY A 77 10.25 10.24 -8.19
CA GLY A 77 10.42 11.68 -8.13
C GLY A 77 9.57 12.42 -9.16
N LEU A 78 8.97 13.54 -8.76
CA LEU A 78 8.20 14.38 -9.68
C LEU A 78 9.07 14.85 -10.83
N GLY A 79 8.48 14.96 -12.01
CA GLY A 79 9.13 15.51 -13.18
C GLY A 79 9.48 17.00 -12.99
N THR A 80 10.47 17.46 -13.74
CA THR A 80 10.96 18.85 -13.68
C THR A 80 10.43 19.72 -14.81
N GLU A 81 9.69 19.14 -15.75
CA GLU A 81 9.15 19.88 -16.89
C GLU A 81 7.96 20.75 -16.46
N PRO A 82 7.99 22.05 -16.78
CA PRO A 82 6.87 22.93 -16.43
C PRO A 82 5.56 22.52 -17.12
N GLY A 83 4.49 22.46 -16.34
CA GLY A 83 3.15 22.17 -16.86
C GLY A 83 2.74 20.70 -16.78
N GLU A 84 3.53 19.83 -16.20
CA GLU A 84 3.10 18.48 -15.87
C GLU A 84 1.95 18.49 -14.86
N THR A 85 1.03 17.55 -15.01
CA THR A 85 -0.17 17.43 -14.19
C THR A 85 -0.07 16.22 -13.29
N LEU A 86 -0.34 16.41 -12.00
CA LEU A 86 -0.52 15.33 -11.05
C LEU A 86 -1.93 14.73 -11.22
N ILE A 87 -1.99 13.42 -11.31
CA ILE A 87 -3.24 12.67 -11.43
C ILE A 87 -3.33 11.70 -10.27
N LEU A 88 -4.38 11.82 -9.46
CA LEU A 88 -4.70 10.83 -8.44
C LEU A 88 -5.52 9.70 -9.09
N LEU A 89 -5.00 8.49 -9.01
CA LEU A 89 -5.68 7.28 -9.50
C LEU A 89 -6.26 6.52 -8.31
N GLY A 90 -7.58 6.43 -8.26
CA GLY A 90 -8.31 5.77 -7.17
C GLY A 90 -9.35 6.70 -6.54
N ASP A 91 -9.99 6.21 -5.50
CA ASP A 91 -10.97 6.98 -4.72
C ASP A 91 -10.41 7.29 -3.34
N THR A 92 -10.58 8.52 -2.89
CA THR A 92 -10.34 8.91 -1.51
C THR A 92 -11.59 8.65 -0.68
N ARG A 93 -11.42 8.04 0.50
CA ARG A 93 -12.51 7.70 1.41
C ARG A 93 -12.13 8.08 2.84
N ASP A 94 -13.14 8.30 3.67
CA ASP A 94 -12.98 8.49 5.12
C ASP A 94 -12.80 7.11 5.80
N GLU A 95 -11.56 6.61 5.79
CA GLU A 95 -11.20 5.27 6.27
C GLU A 95 -9.95 5.34 7.18
N PHE A 96 -10.05 6.03 8.33
CA PHE A 96 -8.92 6.22 9.26
C PHE A 96 -8.74 5.11 10.28
N ASP A 97 -9.67 4.19 10.42
CA ASP A 97 -9.60 3.12 11.42
C ASP A 97 -8.36 2.22 11.22
N GLY A 98 -7.74 1.83 12.32
CA GLY A 98 -6.52 1.03 12.31
C GLY A 98 -5.24 1.78 11.90
N SER A 99 -5.33 3.08 11.65
CA SER A 99 -4.21 3.92 11.25
C SER A 99 -3.42 4.47 12.43
N ILE A 100 -2.20 4.92 12.18
CA ILE A 100 -1.39 5.69 13.14
C ILE A 100 -2.10 7.00 13.53
N TRP A 101 -2.83 7.61 12.59
CA TRP A 101 -3.65 8.78 12.89
C TRP A 101 -4.67 8.51 14.00
N ALA A 102 -5.47 7.45 13.88
CA ALA A 102 -6.45 7.07 14.90
C ALA A 102 -5.80 6.75 16.24
N GLN A 103 -4.64 6.10 16.23
CA GLN A 103 -3.89 5.80 17.44
C GLN A 103 -3.37 7.06 18.14
N VAL A 104 -2.79 8.00 17.39
CA VAL A 104 -2.18 9.22 17.98
C VAL A 104 -3.24 10.22 18.42
N THR A 105 -4.32 10.38 17.67
CA THR A 105 -5.35 11.38 17.96
C THR A 105 -6.44 10.87 18.88
N GLY A 106 -6.77 9.59 18.82
CA GLY A 106 -7.89 8.97 19.54
C GLY A 106 -7.48 7.88 20.55
N ASP A 107 -6.19 7.60 20.72
CA ASP A 107 -5.68 6.47 21.51
C ASP A 107 -6.39 5.15 21.17
N HIS A 108 -6.69 4.96 19.88
CA HIS A 108 -7.48 3.86 19.37
C HIS A 108 -6.75 3.14 18.24
N LEU A 109 -6.47 1.86 18.47
CA LEU A 109 -5.92 0.97 17.44
C LEU A 109 -6.94 -0.14 17.16
N GLY A 110 -7.78 0.06 16.17
CA GLY A 110 -8.85 -0.89 15.84
C GLY A 110 -9.85 -0.27 14.88
N GLY A 111 -11.04 -0.86 14.80
CA GLY A 111 -12.08 -0.43 13.89
C GLY A 111 -12.11 -1.22 12.58
N VAL A 112 -12.64 -0.65 11.52
CA VAL A 112 -12.76 -1.27 10.21
C VAL A 112 -11.63 -0.76 9.32
N PRO A 113 -10.70 -1.63 8.89
CA PRO A 113 -9.60 -1.21 8.01
C PRO A 113 -10.13 -0.79 6.64
N PRO A 114 -9.33 -0.02 5.86
CA PRO A 114 -9.68 0.38 4.51
C PRO A 114 -10.13 -0.80 3.64
N GLN A 115 -11.15 -0.57 2.82
CA GLN A 115 -11.69 -1.59 1.92
C GLN A 115 -10.84 -1.71 0.67
N VAL A 116 -10.37 -2.92 0.39
CA VAL A 116 -9.57 -3.24 -0.79
C VAL A 116 -10.45 -3.79 -1.90
N ASP A 117 -10.46 -3.15 -3.06
CA ASP A 117 -11.07 -3.66 -4.29
C ASP A 117 -10.00 -4.25 -5.21
N LEU A 118 -9.79 -5.56 -5.12
CA LEU A 118 -8.80 -6.27 -5.93
C LEU A 118 -9.04 -6.15 -7.45
N GLY A 119 -10.25 -5.83 -7.88
CA GLY A 119 -10.55 -5.57 -9.29
C GLY A 119 -9.97 -4.24 -9.76
N ARG A 120 -10.15 -3.21 -8.96
CA ARG A 120 -9.58 -1.88 -9.20
C ARG A 120 -8.05 -1.89 -9.12
N GLU A 121 -7.49 -2.56 -8.12
CA GLU A 121 -6.04 -2.72 -7.98
C GLU A 121 -5.41 -3.39 -9.21
N LYS A 122 -6.07 -4.43 -9.73
CA LYS A 122 -5.63 -5.07 -10.96
C LYS A 122 -5.69 -4.13 -12.16
N LEU A 123 -6.78 -3.39 -12.32
CA LEU A 123 -6.93 -2.39 -13.38
C LEU A 123 -5.86 -1.29 -13.28
N LEU A 124 -5.59 -0.80 -12.07
CA LEU A 124 -4.55 0.18 -11.83
C LEU A 124 -3.17 -0.33 -12.28
N ALA A 125 -2.84 -1.58 -11.93
CA ALA A 125 -1.59 -2.20 -12.36
C ALA A 125 -1.49 -2.31 -13.90
N GLU A 126 -2.59 -2.66 -14.58
CA GLU A 126 -2.67 -2.74 -16.05
C GLU A 126 -2.50 -1.36 -16.70
N VAL A 127 -3.15 -0.33 -16.14
CA VAL A 127 -3.04 1.07 -16.62
C VAL A 127 -1.61 1.59 -16.46
N LEU A 128 -1.00 1.42 -15.28
CA LEU A 128 0.37 1.86 -15.03
C LEU A 128 1.40 1.13 -15.91
N ALA A 129 1.22 -0.17 -16.09
CA ALA A 129 2.09 -0.95 -16.98
C ALA A 129 1.96 -0.51 -18.45
N ALA A 130 0.76 -0.17 -18.90
CA ALA A 130 0.54 0.38 -20.24
C ALA A 130 1.16 1.78 -20.38
N ALA A 131 0.90 2.66 -19.41
CA ALA A 131 1.44 4.01 -19.39
C ALA A 131 2.98 4.03 -19.40
N SER A 132 3.61 3.11 -18.67
CA SER A 132 5.06 2.90 -18.68
C SER A 132 5.57 2.47 -20.08
N ARG A 133 4.92 1.48 -20.70
CA ARG A 133 5.31 1.02 -22.05
C ARG A 133 5.21 2.11 -23.10
N ASP A 134 4.18 2.93 -22.98
CA ASP A 134 3.84 3.96 -23.98
C ASP A 134 4.53 5.30 -23.67
N GLY A 135 5.27 5.41 -22.56
CA GLY A 135 5.97 6.64 -22.16
C GLY A 135 5.03 7.80 -21.82
N LEU A 136 3.83 7.49 -21.30
CA LEU A 136 2.78 8.48 -21.04
C LEU A 136 2.91 9.15 -19.66
N VAL A 137 3.73 8.62 -18.77
CA VAL A 137 3.94 9.16 -17.41
C VAL A 137 5.41 9.35 -17.14
N SER A 138 5.76 10.48 -16.55
CA SER A 138 7.11 10.85 -16.15
C SER A 138 7.48 10.37 -14.74
N ALA A 139 6.49 10.22 -13.87
CA ALA A 139 6.63 9.73 -12.50
C ALA A 139 5.39 8.97 -12.05
N ALA A 140 5.56 8.08 -11.08
CA ALA A 140 4.46 7.42 -10.37
C ALA A 140 4.89 7.07 -8.95
N HIS A 141 4.01 7.29 -8.00
CA HIS A 141 4.25 7.00 -6.59
C HIS A 141 2.98 6.43 -5.97
N ASP A 142 3.12 5.46 -5.10
CA ASP A 142 2.02 4.90 -4.32
C ASP A 142 1.63 5.83 -3.16
N LEU A 143 0.37 5.79 -2.78
CA LEU A 143 -0.13 6.42 -1.56
C LEU A 143 -0.09 5.37 -0.45
N SER A 144 1.01 5.37 0.30
CA SER A 144 1.25 4.48 1.44
C SER A 144 1.10 5.23 2.76
N GLU A 145 2.10 5.14 3.62
CA GLU A 145 2.12 5.84 4.91
C GLU A 145 2.06 7.36 4.72
N GLY A 146 1.17 8.02 5.43
CA GLY A 146 0.98 9.46 5.40
C GLY A 146 0.18 9.99 4.20
N GLY A 147 -0.38 9.11 3.36
CA GLY A 147 -1.34 9.46 2.31
C GLY A 147 -0.81 10.36 1.21
N LEU A 148 -1.70 11.13 0.62
CA LEU A 148 -1.40 12.00 -0.53
C LEU A 148 -0.33 13.06 -0.22
N ILE A 149 -0.41 13.68 0.95
CA ILE A 149 0.53 14.76 1.28
C ILE A 149 1.96 14.24 1.42
N GLN A 150 2.15 13.08 2.05
CA GLN A 150 3.47 12.47 2.20
C GLN A 150 4.03 12.04 0.83
N THR A 151 3.22 11.39 0.01
CA THR A 151 3.57 10.99 -1.36
C THR A 151 4.06 12.17 -2.20
N VAL A 152 3.36 13.31 -2.10
CA VAL A 152 3.76 14.52 -2.83
C VAL A 152 5.05 15.11 -2.30
N VAL A 153 5.24 15.11 -0.97
CA VAL A 153 6.50 15.58 -0.37
C VAL A 153 7.68 14.68 -0.79
N GLU A 154 7.51 13.38 -0.74
CA GLU A 154 8.55 12.42 -1.16
C GLU A 154 8.88 12.55 -2.65
N GLY A 155 7.84 12.65 -3.49
CA GLY A 155 8.02 12.88 -4.93
C GLY A 155 8.72 14.21 -5.24
N ALA A 156 8.40 15.27 -4.52
CA ALA A 156 9.04 16.57 -4.67
C ALA A 156 10.52 16.54 -4.25
N LEU A 157 10.82 15.89 -3.12
CA LEU A 157 12.19 15.72 -2.64
C LEU A 157 13.03 14.86 -3.60
N ALA A 158 12.48 13.75 -4.06
CA ALA A 158 13.18 12.84 -4.99
C ALA A 158 13.36 13.46 -6.40
N GLY A 159 12.46 14.33 -6.82
CA GLY A 159 12.53 15.05 -8.08
C GLY A 159 13.25 16.40 -8.00
N GLU A 160 13.69 16.83 -6.80
CA GLU A 160 14.27 18.14 -6.55
C GLU A 160 13.44 19.30 -7.11
N THR A 161 12.11 19.17 -7.03
CA THR A 161 11.16 20.14 -7.59
C THR A 161 10.02 20.40 -6.62
N GLY A 162 9.18 21.37 -6.90
CA GLY A 162 7.97 21.67 -6.15
C GLY A 162 6.71 21.38 -6.95
N CYS A 163 5.58 21.29 -6.25
CA CYS A 163 4.28 21.18 -6.88
C CYS A 163 3.25 22.04 -6.16
N ARG A 164 2.10 22.20 -6.80
CA ARG A 164 0.93 22.87 -6.24
C ARG A 164 -0.27 21.95 -6.33
N ILE A 165 -0.86 21.64 -5.19
CA ILE A 165 -2.10 20.90 -5.10
C ILE A 165 -3.24 21.89 -4.79
N VAL A 166 -4.37 21.67 -5.44
CA VAL A 166 -5.63 22.36 -5.14
C VAL A 166 -6.65 21.31 -4.76
N LEU A 167 -7.04 21.30 -3.49
CA LEU A 167 -8.07 20.39 -3.00
C LEU A 167 -9.46 20.87 -3.45
N PRO A 168 -10.43 19.98 -3.68
CA PRO A 168 -11.82 20.35 -3.92
C PRO A 168 -12.40 21.16 -2.75
N GLU A 169 -13.15 22.22 -3.02
CA GLU A 169 -13.67 23.15 -2.00
C GLU A 169 -14.53 22.48 -0.91
N ALA A 170 -15.20 21.39 -1.23
CA ALA A 170 -16.10 20.67 -0.31
C ALA A 170 -15.44 19.49 0.43
N SER A 171 -14.15 19.24 0.24
CA SER A 171 -13.46 18.10 0.88
C SER A 171 -12.99 18.44 2.29
N ASP A 172 -13.15 17.49 3.21
CA ASP A 172 -12.41 17.53 4.46
C ASP A 172 -10.92 17.43 4.15
N PRO A 173 -10.09 18.40 4.57
CA PRO A 173 -8.67 18.42 4.22
C PRO A 173 -7.90 17.22 4.81
N PHE A 174 -8.31 16.68 5.95
CA PHE A 174 -7.69 15.49 6.50
C PHE A 174 -7.98 14.26 5.65
N VAL A 175 -9.25 14.03 5.31
CA VAL A 175 -9.63 12.93 4.40
C VAL A 175 -8.96 13.06 3.04
N ALA A 176 -8.80 14.29 2.53
CA ALA A 176 -8.21 14.50 1.22
C ALA A 176 -6.68 14.34 1.19
N LEU A 177 -5.98 14.51 2.32
CA LEU A 177 -4.53 14.52 2.39
C LEU A 177 -3.92 13.28 3.03
N PHE A 178 -4.64 12.60 3.92
CA PHE A 178 -4.19 11.45 4.68
C PHE A 178 -5.09 10.24 4.48
#